data_50bd30b3ea2b68d750b05acc4fbf8244
#
_entry.id   50bd30b3ea2b68d750b05acc4fbf8244
#
_cell.length_a   1.000
_cell.length_b   1.000
_cell.length_c   1.000
_cell.angle_alpha   90.00
_cell.angle_beta   90.00
_cell.angle_gamma   90.00
#
_symmetry.space_group_name_H-M   'P 1'
#
loop_
_entity.id
_entity.type
_entity.pdbx_description
1 polymer ?
#
loop_
_entity_poly.entity_id
_entity_poly.type
_entity_poly.pdbx_seq_one_letter_code
_entity_poly.pdbx_strand_id
1 'polypeptide(L)'
;MSNQIKIAEYTPSLIPTDPGVYVFRRGSAALYIGKASNLRKRVSSYFRANVSEKVRQLRSEATTLELISLQSEIEALIREAELIKRFVPKFNVLMRDDKNYAFVAITDETFPKIFVTHQPGHGASKPRNINQAQTTFVGPFTSGTSLKITLKLLQRLFPYCTCFTAHTRRCLNAQLGLCPGYCCLKQNPPELIESFKKEYKNPINAIIGILTGKRQHITKDLKKRMKAAIAAQHFELAATLRDQMQGIEDVISHRMHLTETGTKKKNYTSNWRHSEKNIIMALGIEKPISRVEGYDISHVSGASTTASMVVFIDGAPSRDDYRMFKIKTVHGISDVDALKEVIHRRLAHPEWQFPDLMVIDGGKPQLNAVMSVIIKEAPQLARRVVSLAKREEELYSPYKTHTVRLDSLPADTGFFFQRIRDESHRFAKRYHHKLREISYRPKD
;
A
#
# COMPACT_ATOMS: atom_id res chain seq x y z
N MET A 1 13.72 11.07 20.17
CA MET A 1 14.86 10.87 21.10
C MET A 1 15.65 9.67 20.61
N SER A 2 16.97 9.75 20.53
CA SER A 2 17.80 8.59 20.21
C SER A 2 18.14 7.84 21.50
N ASN A 3 17.91 6.53 21.51
CA ASN A 3 18.27 5.66 22.63
C ASN A 3 19.46 4.79 22.18
N GLN A 4 20.53 4.73 22.98
CA GLN A 4 21.68 3.88 22.70
C GLN A 4 21.74 2.72 23.70
N ILE A 5 21.93 1.52 23.19
CA ILE A 5 22.02 0.27 23.94
C ILE A 5 23.35 -0.40 23.58
N LYS A 6 24.12 -0.85 24.59
CA LYS A 6 25.29 -1.70 24.32
C LYS A 6 24.84 -3.05 23.80
N ILE A 7 25.51 -3.58 22.79
CA ILE A 7 25.12 -4.86 22.18
C ILE A 7 25.21 -6.01 23.17
N ALA A 8 26.14 -5.95 24.11
CA ALA A 8 26.27 -6.94 25.21
C ALA A 8 25.07 -6.93 26.17
N GLU A 9 24.37 -5.81 26.30
CA GLU A 9 23.20 -5.62 27.17
C GLU A 9 21.87 -5.76 26.39
N TYR A 10 21.93 -6.27 25.16
CA TYR A 10 20.76 -6.37 24.32
C TYR A 10 19.69 -7.30 24.91
N THR A 11 18.49 -6.77 25.09
CA THR A 11 17.27 -7.53 25.35
C THR A 11 16.13 -7.01 24.47
N PRO A 12 15.27 -7.87 23.91
CA PRO A 12 14.18 -7.42 23.03
C PRO A 12 13.22 -6.41 23.68
N SER A 13 13.05 -6.46 25.00
CA SER A 13 12.16 -5.57 25.76
C SER A 13 12.62 -4.11 25.74
N LEU A 14 13.93 -3.85 25.64
CA LEU A 14 14.49 -2.50 25.57
C LEU A 14 14.23 -1.78 24.25
N ILE A 15 13.76 -2.49 23.22
CA ILE A 15 13.56 -1.92 21.89
C ILE A 15 12.10 -1.53 21.73
N PRO A 16 11.81 -0.28 21.29
CA PRO A 16 10.45 0.15 21.01
C PRO A 16 9.84 -0.62 19.84
N THR A 17 8.51 -0.67 19.77
CA THR A 17 7.75 -1.29 18.68
C THR A 17 7.44 -0.32 17.54
N ASP A 18 7.81 0.96 17.72
CA ASP A 18 7.54 2.03 16.77
C ASP A 18 8.30 1.85 15.45
N PRO A 19 7.84 2.50 14.38
CA PRO A 19 8.65 2.69 13.19
C PRO A 19 9.91 3.49 13.53
N GLY A 20 11.00 3.25 12.77
CA GLY A 20 12.21 4.04 13.03
C GLY A 20 13.43 3.56 12.25
N VAL A 21 14.56 4.14 12.61
CA VAL A 21 15.88 3.81 12.09
C VAL A 21 16.73 3.25 13.22
N TYR A 22 17.50 2.20 12.91
CA TYR A 22 18.48 1.63 13.82
C TYR A 22 19.87 1.70 13.19
N VAL A 23 20.87 1.99 14.03
CA VAL A 23 22.28 2.16 13.62
C VAL A 23 23.16 1.28 14.47
N PHE A 24 23.85 0.33 13.87
CA PHE A 24 24.94 -0.40 14.52
C PHE A 24 26.19 0.43 14.46
N ARG A 25 26.84 0.67 15.61
CA ARG A 25 28.02 1.52 15.73
C ARG A 25 29.20 0.79 16.40
N ARG A 26 30.40 1.25 16.04
CA ARG A 26 31.65 0.98 16.76
C ARG A 26 32.27 2.30 17.13
N GLY A 27 32.13 2.70 18.41
CA GLY A 27 32.43 4.07 18.82
C GLY A 27 31.63 5.09 18.05
N SER A 28 32.26 6.07 17.42
CA SER A 28 31.63 7.11 16.61
C SER A 28 31.24 6.63 15.20
N ALA A 29 31.82 5.53 14.71
CA ALA A 29 31.60 5.03 13.35
C ALA A 29 30.28 4.28 13.23
N ALA A 30 29.45 4.66 12.25
CA ALA A 30 28.27 3.91 11.87
C ALA A 30 28.70 2.73 10.97
N LEU A 31 28.42 1.51 11.39
CA LEU A 31 28.73 0.30 10.64
C LEU A 31 27.61 -0.11 9.71
N TYR A 32 26.37 0.00 10.19
CA TYR A 32 25.17 -0.35 9.41
C TYR A 32 24.00 0.53 9.85
N ILE A 33 23.19 0.96 8.89
CA ILE A 33 21.97 1.74 9.09
C ILE A 33 20.82 1.03 8.39
N GLY A 34 19.68 0.89 9.07
CA GLY A 34 18.49 0.30 8.48
C GLY A 34 17.20 0.86 9.06
N LYS A 35 16.15 0.86 8.23
CA LYS A 35 14.79 1.24 8.66
C LYS A 35 13.97 0.03 9.11
N ALA A 36 12.97 0.30 9.92
CA ALA A 36 11.98 -0.69 10.33
C ALA A 36 10.59 -0.05 10.43
N SER A 37 9.57 -0.80 10.06
CA SER A 37 8.17 -0.49 10.41
C SER A 37 7.87 -0.86 11.89
N ASN A 38 8.67 -1.77 12.46
CA ASN A 38 8.68 -2.13 13.86
C ASN A 38 10.12 -2.43 14.26
N LEU A 39 10.73 -1.52 15.05
CA LEU A 39 12.12 -1.61 15.46
C LEU A 39 12.42 -2.90 16.22
N ARG A 40 11.58 -3.28 17.20
CA ARG A 40 11.78 -4.49 18.00
C ARG A 40 11.83 -5.73 17.12
N LYS A 41 10.83 -5.94 16.27
CA LYS A 41 10.74 -7.10 15.38
C LYS A 41 11.94 -7.18 14.43
N ARG A 42 12.34 -6.05 13.88
CA ARG A 42 13.44 -5.97 12.90
C ARG A 42 14.79 -6.19 13.55
N VAL A 43 15.08 -5.48 14.63
CA VAL A 43 16.36 -5.61 15.36
C VAL A 43 16.52 -7.00 15.94
N SER A 44 15.47 -7.58 16.54
CA SER A 44 15.52 -8.95 17.06
C SER A 44 15.88 -9.99 15.99
N SER A 45 15.57 -9.72 14.72
CA SER A 45 15.95 -10.61 13.63
C SER A 45 17.47 -10.77 13.44
N TYR A 46 18.26 -9.77 13.83
CA TYR A 46 19.73 -9.83 13.80
C TYR A 46 20.33 -10.70 14.90
N PHE A 47 19.59 -10.94 16.00
CA PHE A 47 20.04 -11.69 17.18
C PHE A 47 19.54 -13.13 17.22
N ARG A 48 18.92 -13.63 16.15
CA ARG A 48 18.51 -15.04 16.02
C ARG A 48 19.73 -15.96 15.85
N ALA A 49 19.55 -17.25 16.15
CA ALA A 49 20.61 -18.24 16.01
C ALA A 49 21.06 -18.42 14.54
N ASN A 50 20.08 -18.49 13.61
CA ASN A 50 20.34 -18.72 12.18
C ASN A 50 20.40 -17.39 11.41
N VAL A 51 21.51 -16.67 11.51
CA VAL A 51 21.77 -15.46 10.74
C VAL A 51 22.92 -15.67 9.74
N SER A 52 22.92 -14.88 8.67
CA SER A 52 23.98 -14.94 7.66
C SER A 52 25.35 -14.55 8.25
N GLU A 53 26.45 -14.99 7.60
CA GLU A 53 27.82 -14.65 8.02
C GLU A 53 28.03 -13.13 8.12
N LYS A 54 27.54 -12.38 7.14
CA LYS A 54 27.60 -10.90 7.12
C LYS A 54 26.92 -10.27 8.35
N VAL A 55 25.82 -10.84 8.84
CA VAL A 55 25.15 -10.38 10.06
C VAL A 55 25.94 -10.76 11.30
N ARG A 56 26.56 -11.95 11.35
CA ARG A 56 27.46 -12.35 12.44
C ARG A 56 28.65 -11.40 12.54
N GLN A 57 29.29 -11.08 11.42
CA GLN A 57 30.39 -10.13 11.35
C GLN A 57 29.96 -8.72 11.81
N LEU A 58 28.79 -8.23 11.36
CA LEU A 58 28.27 -6.95 11.84
C LEU A 58 28.10 -6.93 13.36
N ARG A 59 27.55 -8.01 13.94
CA ARG A 59 27.37 -8.12 15.39
C ARG A 59 28.68 -8.17 16.17
N SER A 60 29.70 -8.84 15.65
CA SER A 60 31.02 -8.93 16.29
C SER A 60 31.79 -7.63 16.24
N GLU A 61 31.62 -6.81 15.18
CA GLU A 61 32.28 -5.52 15.05
C GLU A 61 31.56 -4.40 15.80
N ALA A 62 30.23 -4.48 15.96
CA ALA A 62 29.45 -3.42 16.58
C ALA A 62 29.51 -3.46 18.13
N THR A 63 29.62 -2.30 18.74
CA THR A 63 29.65 -2.14 20.20
C THR A 63 28.32 -1.60 20.74
N THR A 64 27.66 -0.75 19.96
CA THR A 64 26.41 -0.09 20.37
C THR A 64 25.38 -0.12 19.26
N LEU A 65 24.12 -0.12 19.67
CA LEU A 65 22.93 -0.01 18.83
C LEU A 65 22.22 1.30 19.17
N GLU A 66 22.16 2.24 18.22
CA GLU A 66 21.39 3.45 18.34
C GLU A 66 20.02 3.24 17.72
N LEU A 67 18.94 3.62 18.42
CA LEU A 67 17.56 3.52 18.01
C LEU A 67 16.96 4.92 17.89
N ILE A 68 16.36 5.20 16.74
CA ILE A 68 15.67 6.47 16.46
C ILE A 68 14.22 6.13 16.17
N SER A 69 13.34 6.24 17.18
CA SER A 69 11.90 6.10 17.00
C SER A 69 11.34 7.27 16.20
N LEU A 70 10.50 6.99 15.24
CA LEU A 70 9.89 7.93 14.33
C LEU A 70 8.37 7.68 14.26
N GLN A 71 7.64 8.64 13.73
CA GLN A 71 6.17 8.56 13.69
C GLN A 71 5.68 7.62 12.60
N SER A 72 6.50 7.36 11.55
CA SER A 72 6.06 6.57 10.41
C SER A 72 7.18 5.86 9.66
N GLU A 73 6.79 4.86 8.84
CA GLU A 73 7.70 4.18 7.93
C GLU A 73 8.26 5.12 6.83
N ILE A 74 7.49 6.14 6.42
CA ILE A 74 7.94 7.13 5.43
C ILE A 74 9.01 8.03 6.04
N GLU A 75 8.80 8.49 7.26
CA GLU A 75 9.81 9.26 7.99
C GLU A 75 11.07 8.42 8.22
N ALA A 76 10.91 7.12 8.55
CA ALA A 76 12.02 6.19 8.68
C ALA A 76 12.78 5.98 7.36
N LEU A 77 12.07 5.90 6.23
CA LEU A 77 12.69 5.78 4.90
C LEU A 77 13.53 7.02 4.55
N ILE A 78 13.01 8.22 4.80
CA ILE A 78 13.72 9.48 4.53
C ILE A 78 14.93 9.61 5.45
N ARG A 79 14.75 9.33 6.75
CA ARG A 79 15.82 9.42 7.74
C ARG A 79 16.93 8.40 7.51
N GLU A 80 16.60 7.18 7.14
CA GLU A 80 17.55 6.14 6.74
C GLU A 80 18.42 6.64 5.57
N ALA A 81 17.79 7.14 4.49
CA ALA A 81 18.50 7.63 3.30
C ALA A 81 19.44 8.81 3.64
N GLU A 82 18.99 9.74 4.48
CA GLU A 82 19.80 10.85 4.96
C GLU A 82 21.05 10.38 5.74
N LEU A 83 20.85 9.43 6.67
CA LEU A 83 21.94 8.88 7.48
C LEU A 83 22.92 8.04 6.65
N ILE A 84 22.43 7.22 5.72
CA ILE A 84 23.29 6.44 4.81
C ILE A 84 24.13 7.38 3.95
N LYS A 85 23.54 8.45 3.41
CA LYS A 85 24.27 9.44 2.62
C LYS A 85 25.35 10.15 3.44
N ARG A 86 25.05 10.45 4.71
CA ARG A 86 25.96 11.17 5.62
C ARG A 86 27.13 10.29 6.09
N PHE A 87 26.87 9.05 6.47
CA PHE A 87 27.86 8.18 7.14
C PHE A 87 28.52 7.15 6.22
N VAL A 88 27.92 6.84 5.07
CA VAL A 88 28.37 5.84 4.09
C VAL A 88 28.82 4.51 4.77
N PRO A 89 27.95 3.83 5.54
CA PRO A 89 28.35 2.76 6.43
C PRO A 89 28.90 1.55 5.67
N LYS A 90 29.99 0.94 6.19
CA LYS A 90 30.69 -0.21 5.60
C LYS A 90 29.76 -1.35 5.23
N PHE A 91 28.89 -1.77 6.14
CA PHE A 91 28.00 -2.92 5.91
C PHE A 91 26.79 -2.60 5.02
N ASN A 92 26.38 -1.34 4.90
CA ASN A 92 25.40 -0.98 3.88
C ASN A 92 25.96 -1.16 2.46
N VAL A 93 27.26 -0.96 2.28
CA VAL A 93 27.96 -1.23 1.00
C VAL A 93 28.19 -2.73 0.82
N LEU A 94 28.68 -3.46 1.85
CA LEU A 94 28.99 -4.89 1.79
C LEU A 94 27.75 -5.78 1.69
N MET A 95 26.63 -5.41 2.31
CA MET A 95 25.34 -6.12 2.18
C MET A 95 24.62 -5.81 0.87
N ARG A 96 25.27 -5.11 -0.03
CA ARG A 96 24.76 -4.60 -1.32
C ARG A 96 24.67 -5.66 -2.41
N ASP A 97 25.25 -6.85 -2.23
CA ASP A 97 25.38 -7.84 -3.32
C ASP A 97 24.07 -8.28 -3.97
N ASP A 98 22.89 -8.08 -3.29
CA ASP A 98 21.59 -8.49 -3.80
C ASP A 98 20.55 -7.36 -3.98
N LYS A 99 20.86 -6.10 -3.60
CA LYS A 99 19.86 -5.02 -3.68
C LYS A 99 20.45 -3.72 -4.20
N ASN A 100 20.15 -3.41 -5.45
CA ASN A 100 20.39 -2.09 -6.03
C ASN A 100 19.61 -1.03 -5.24
N TYR A 101 20.31 -0.01 -4.70
CA TYR A 101 19.63 1.17 -4.13
C TYR A 101 18.70 1.81 -5.15
N ALA A 102 17.54 2.24 -4.69
CA ALA A 102 16.62 3.03 -5.47
C ALA A 102 16.95 4.51 -5.33
N PHE A 103 16.84 5.25 -6.43
CA PHE A 103 17.00 6.70 -6.48
C PHE A 103 15.77 7.32 -7.13
N VAL A 104 15.44 8.53 -6.72
CA VAL A 104 14.49 9.38 -7.46
C VAL A 104 15.30 10.19 -8.44
N ALA A 105 15.04 9.99 -9.72
CA ALA A 105 15.61 10.76 -10.81
C ALA A 105 14.67 11.91 -11.18
N ILE A 106 15.22 13.10 -11.35
CA ILE A 106 14.51 14.33 -11.72
C ILE A 106 15.22 14.90 -12.94
N THR A 107 14.54 14.93 -14.09
CA THR A 107 15.12 15.43 -15.35
C THR A 107 15.25 16.94 -15.31
N ASP A 108 16.31 17.46 -15.95
CA ASP A 108 16.50 18.90 -16.17
C ASP A 108 15.89 19.30 -17.52
N GLU A 109 14.56 19.33 -17.53
CA GLU A 109 13.74 19.74 -18.67
C GLU A 109 12.89 20.96 -18.27
N THR A 110 12.27 21.62 -19.25
CA THR A 110 11.30 22.70 -18.99
C THR A 110 10.23 22.28 -17.98
N PHE A 111 9.76 21.03 -18.08
CA PHE A 111 8.86 20.37 -17.16
C PHE A 111 9.53 19.10 -16.60
N PRO A 112 10.30 19.20 -15.50
CA PRO A 112 11.01 18.07 -14.91
C PRO A 112 10.10 16.88 -14.65
N LYS A 113 10.55 15.68 -15.02
CA LYS A 113 9.86 14.40 -14.75
C LYS A 113 10.49 13.74 -13.54
N ILE A 114 9.66 13.08 -12.75
CA ILE A 114 10.13 12.33 -11.59
C ILE A 114 9.86 10.85 -11.82
N PHE A 115 10.88 10.01 -11.63
CA PHE A 115 10.76 8.56 -11.71
C PHE A 115 11.77 7.87 -10.79
N VAL A 116 11.51 6.58 -10.49
CA VAL A 116 12.41 5.75 -9.68
C VAL A 116 13.37 5.00 -10.61
N THR A 117 14.65 5.06 -10.29
CA THR A 117 15.71 4.31 -10.98
C THR A 117 16.59 3.55 -10.00
N HIS A 118 17.36 2.59 -10.48
CA HIS A 118 18.39 1.88 -9.74
C HIS A 118 19.74 2.28 -10.30
N GLN A 119 20.69 2.61 -9.45
CA GLN A 119 22.07 3.03 -9.76
C GLN A 119 22.22 4.19 -10.78
N PRO A 120 22.52 5.41 -10.30
CA PRO A 120 22.97 6.47 -11.19
C PRO A 120 24.31 6.06 -11.82
N GLY A 121 24.35 5.86 -13.15
CA GLY A 121 25.58 5.59 -13.89
C GLY A 121 25.75 4.20 -14.52
N HIS A 122 25.01 3.16 -14.15
CA HIS A 122 25.10 1.82 -14.76
C HIS A 122 23.79 1.37 -15.42
N GLY A 123 23.91 0.92 -16.64
CA GLY A 123 22.97 0.72 -17.71
C GLY A 123 21.90 -0.37 -17.55
N ALA A 124 21.02 -0.33 -16.55
CA ALA A 124 19.83 -1.16 -16.56
C ALA A 124 18.58 -0.32 -16.34
N SER A 125 17.61 -0.39 -17.25
CA SER A 125 16.29 0.25 -17.22
C SER A 125 16.30 1.75 -17.57
N LYS A 126 16.98 2.15 -18.64
CA LYS A 126 16.86 3.51 -19.18
C LYS A 126 15.57 3.65 -19.98
N PRO A 127 14.73 4.67 -19.72
CA PRO A 127 13.90 5.20 -20.79
C PRO A 127 14.83 5.70 -21.90
N ARG A 128 14.63 5.22 -23.12
CA ARG A 128 15.57 5.36 -24.25
C ARG A 128 15.97 6.79 -24.67
N ASN A 129 15.41 7.84 -24.02
CA ASN A 129 15.55 9.24 -24.44
C ASN A 129 15.89 10.20 -23.29
N ILE A 130 16.60 9.79 -22.23
CA ILE A 130 16.97 10.71 -21.14
C ILE A 130 18.47 10.95 -21.14
N ASN A 131 18.85 12.22 -21.23
CA ASN A 131 20.22 12.68 -21.11
C ASN A 131 20.66 12.63 -19.63
N GLN A 132 21.50 11.65 -19.24
CA GLN A 132 21.94 11.45 -17.86
C GLN A 132 22.76 12.61 -17.31
N ALA A 133 23.44 13.36 -18.16
CA ALA A 133 24.26 14.49 -17.75
C ALA A 133 23.45 15.65 -17.14
N GLN A 134 22.12 15.64 -17.36
CA GLN A 134 21.19 16.69 -16.93
C GLN A 134 20.11 16.14 -15.97
N THR A 135 20.42 15.12 -15.17
CA THR A 135 19.45 14.51 -14.26
C THR A 135 19.94 14.60 -12.81
N THR A 136 19.14 15.17 -11.94
CA THR A 136 19.40 15.21 -10.50
C THR A 136 18.90 13.92 -9.84
N PHE A 137 19.71 13.33 -8.94
CA PHE A 137 19.36 12.12 -8.22
C PHE A 137 19.19 12.40 -6.72
N VAL A 138 18.08 11.93 -6.15
CA VAL A 138 17.80 11.97 -4.71
C VAL A 138 17.80 10.54 -4.17
N GLY A 139 18.56 10.27 -3.13
CA GLY A 139 18.75 8.96 -2.51
C GLY A 139 20.17 8.83 -1.94
N PRO A 140 20.63 7.64 -1.59
CA PRO A 140 20.09 6.29 -1.87
C PRO A 140 18.93 5.87 -0.96
N PHE A 141 17.95 5.13 -1.49
CA PHE A 141 16.88 4.51 -0.71
C PHE A 141 17.01 2.99 -0.74
N THR A 142 16.89 2.35 0.41
CA THR A 142 17.03 0.89 0.53
C THR A 142 15.79 0.12 0.05
N SER A 143 14.62 0.76 0.00
CA SER A 143 13.35 0.16 -0.42
C SER A 143 12.73 0.88 -1.59
N GLY A 144 12.88 0.34 -2.79
CA GLY A 144 12.23 0.86 -4.00
C GLY A 144 10.70 0.80 -3.94
N THR A 145 10.13 -0.19 -3.27
CA THR A 145 8.68 -0.33 -3.10
C THR A 145 8.12 0.79 -2.21
N SER A 146 8.70 0.99 -1.01
CA SER A 146 8.30 2.08 -0.11
C SER A 146 8.47 3.45 -0.80
N LEU A 147 9.55 3.63 -1.56
CA LEU A 147 9.80 4.86 -2.32
C LEU A 147 8.73 5.13 -3.38
N LYS A 148 8.36 4.10 -4.18
CA LYS A 148 7.31 4.22 -5.21
C LYS A 148 5.97 4.60 -4.59
N ILE A 149 5.63 4.02 -3.44
CA ILE A 149 4.39 4.33 -2.72
C ILE A 149 4.43 5.76 -2.19
N THR A 150 5.54 6.18 -1.57
CA THR A 150 5.73 7.56 -1.10
C THR A 150 5.57 8.57 -2.24
N LEU A 151 6.19 8.32 -3.41
CA LEU A 151 6.04 9.18 -4.58
C LEU A 151 4.61 9.26 -5.09
N LYS A 152 3.85 8.15 -5.10
CA LYS A 152 2.42 8.18 -5.46
C LYS A 152 1.58 9.04 -4.52
N LEU A 153 1.89 9.04 -3.23
CA LEU A 153 1.21 9.89 -2.26
C LEU A 153 1.58 11.37 -2.47
N LEU A 154 2.87 11.64 -2.65
CA LEU A 154 3.34 12.99 -2.93
C LEU A 154 2.80 13.55 -4.25
N GLN A 155 2.62 12.71 -5.29
CA GLN A 155 2.04 13.13 -6.57
C GLN A 155 0.60 13.63 -6.46
N ARG A 156 -0.16 13.14 -5.49
CA ARG A 156 -1.53 13.63 -5.21
C ARG A 156 -1.53 15.02 -4.58
N LEU A 157 -0.51 15.34 -3.80
CA LEU A 157 -0.36 16.64 -3.13
C LEU A 157 0.34 17.66 -4.04
N PHE A 158 1.29 17.18 -4.81
CA PHE A 158 2.16 17.93 -5.70
C PHE A 158 2.16 17.28 -7.09
N PRO A 159 1.16 17.57 -7.93
CA PRO A 159 1.04 16.94 -9.24
C PRO A 159 2.27 17.20 -10.12
N TYR A 160 2.80 16.13 -10.75
CA TYR A 160 3.95 16.21 -11.66
C TYR A 160 3.83 15.24 -12.82
N CYS A 161 4.58 15.52 -13.90
CA CYS A 161 4.58 14.73 -15.11
C CYS A 161 5.42 13.44 -14.96
N THR A 162 4.88 12.34 -15.47
CA THR A 162 5.58 11.05 -15.60
C THR A 162 5.66 10.56 -17.04
N CYS A 163 5.15 11.35 -18.00
CA CYS A 163 5.11 10.96 -19.40
C CYS A 163 6.44 11.27 -20.10
N PHE A 164 6.97 10.30 -20.83
CA PHE A 164 8.21 10.43 -21.62
C PHE A 164 7.96 10.78 -23.08
N THR A 165 6.70 10.68 -23.55
CA THR A 165 6.28 10.99 -24.91
C THR A 165 5.30 12.14 -24.92
N ALA A 166 5.37 12.99 -25.93
CA ALA A 166 4.42 14.07 -26.13
C ALA A 166 3.07 13.51 -26.59
N HIS A 167 1.98 14.10 -26.09
CA HIS A 167 0.60 13.71 -26.38
C HIS A 167 -0.12 14.80 -27.18
N THR A 168 -1.12 14.39 -27.96
CA THR A 168 -2.03 15.33 -28.65
C THR A 168 -3.17 15.79 -27.75
N ARG A 169 -3.51 15.00 -26.73
CA ARG A 169 -4.57 15.26 -25.74
C ARG A 169 -4.05 15.08 -24.33
N ARG A 170 -4.75 15.61 -23.33
CA ARG A 170 -4.42 15.39 -21.93
C ARG A 170 -4.39 13.90 -21.59
N CYS A 171 -3.30 13.44 -20.99
CA CYS A 171 -3.12 12.05 -20.57
C CYS A 171 -4.01 11.71 -19.37
N LEU A 172 -4.15 10.41 -19.06
CA LEU A 172 -4.94 9.92 -17.94
C LEU A 172 -4.52 10.55 -16.60
N ASN A 173 -3.22 10.71 -16.35
CA ASN A 173 -2.75 11.36 -15.12
C ASN A 173 -3.20 12.81 -15.01
N ALA A 174 -3.32 13.53 -16.15
CA ALA A 174 -3.85 14.87 -16.16
C ALA A 174 -5.36 14.92 -15.90
N GLN A 175 -6.10 13.94 -16.40
CA GLN A 175 -7.54 13.82 -16.14
C GLN A 175 -7.83 13.47 -14.67
N LEU A 176 -6.92 12.73 -14.04
CA LEU A 176 -6.99 12.35 -12.61
C LEU A 176 -6.42 13.42 -11.66
N GLY A 177 -5.98 14.58 -12.15
CA GLY A 177 -5.37 15.62 -11.33
C GLY A 177 -3.96 15.28 -10.79
N LEU A 178 -3.32 14.20 -11.29
CA LEU A 178 -1.98 13.77 -10.87
C LEU A 178 -0.86 14.44 -11.66
N CYS A 179 -1.22 15.21 -12.69
CA CYS A 179 -0.33 15.98 -13.54
C CYS A 179 -1.05 17.27 -13.98
N PRO A 180 -0.38 18.41 -14.10
CA PRO A 180 -1.00 19.64 -14.59
C PRO A 180 -1.57 19.53 -16.01
N GLY A 181 -1.06 18.59 -16.83
CA GLY A 181 -1.62 18.23 -18.13
C GLY A 181 -1.09 19.02 -19.33
N TYR A 182 -0.28 20.04 -19.12
CA TYR A 182 0.32 20.86 -20.19
C TYR A 182 1.77 20.48 -20.52
N CYS A 183 2.44 19.78 -19.61
CA CYS A 183 3.87 19.44 -19.74
C CYS A 183 4.20 18.47 -20.88
N CYS A 184 3.20 17.77 -21.41
CA CYS A 184 3.38 16.77 -22.46
C CYS A 184 2.50 17.02 -23.69
N LEU A 185 1.84 18.17 -23.80
CA LEU A 185 1.07 18.54 -24.98
C LEU A 185 2.01 18.98 -26.11
N LYS A 186 1.76 18.48 -27.33
CA LYS A 186 2.56 18.83 -28.53
C LYS A 186 2.40 20.29 -28.94
N GLN A 187 1.24 20.88 -28.65
CA GLN A 187 0.90 22.23 -29.03
C GLN A 187 0.49 23.01 -27.79
N ASN A 188 1.38 23.79 -27.23
CA ASN A 188 1.11 24.80 -26.22
C ASN A 188 1.55 26.17 -26.77
N PRO A 189 0.76 27.22 -26.58
CA PRO A 189 1.20 28.58 -26.89
C PRO A 189 2.47 28.92 -26.09
N PRO A 190 3.50 29.53 -26.72
CA PRO A 190 4.76 29.85 -26.03
C PRO A 190 4.58 30.69 -24.75
N GLU A 191 3.63 31.62 -24.77
CA GLU A 191 3.31 32.49 -23.63
C GLU A 191 2.81 31.72 -22.41
N LEU A 192 2.03 30.67 -22.63
CA LEU A 192 1.55 29.78 -21.55
C LEU A 192 2.69 28.93 -20.98
N ILE A 193 3.68 28.56 -21.78
CA ILE A 193 4.79 27.73 -21.34
C ILE A 193 5.59 28.41 -20.22
N GLU A 194 5.89 29.72 -20.35
CA GLU A 194 6.67 30.43 -19.34
C GLU A 194 5.93 30.63 -18.01
N SER A 195 4.61 30.91 -18.03
CA SER A 195 3.83 31.00 -16.82
C SER A 195 3.75 29.65 -16.11
N PHE A 196 3.44 28.57 -16.82
CA PHE A 196 3.38 27.22 -16.30
C PHE A 196 4.73 26.70 -15.78
N LYS A 197 5.83 27.10 -16.38
CA LYS A 197 7.18 26.73 -15.94
C LYS A 197 7.50 27.22 -14.52
N LYS A 198 7.08 28.45 -14.17
CA LYS A 198 7.25 28.99 -12.82
C LYS A 198 6.41 28.22 -11.80
N GLU A 199 5.15 27.95 -12.11
CA GLU A 199 4.25 27.21 -11.22
C GLU A 199 4.70 25.77 -11.03
N TYR A 200 5.16 25.11 -12.09
CA TYR A 200 5.58 23.71 -12.09
C TYR A 200 6.83 23.43 -11.25
N LYS A 201 7.71 24.40 -11.06
CA LYS A 201 8.90 24.26 -10.21
C LYS A 201 8.55 24.07 -8.72
N ASN A 202 7.45 24.66 -8.25
CA ASN A 202 7.06 24.60 -6.85
C ASN A 202 6.76 23.17 -6.36
N PRO A 203 5.89 22.36 -7.02
CA PRO A 203 5.65 20.97 -6.66
C PRO A 203 6.93 20.12 -6.70
N ILE A 204 7.79 20.33 -7.70
CA ILE A 204 9.05 19.58 -7.82
C ILE A 204 9.97 19.87 -6.63
N ASN A 205 10.16 21.15 -6.29
CA ASN A 205 10.99 21.57 -5.15
C ASN A 205 10.42 21.07 -3.82
N ALA A 206 9.09 21.04 -3.67
CA ALA A 206 8.44 20.50 -2.48
C ALA A 206 8.73 19.00 -2.32
N ILE A 207 8.60 18.21 -3.40
CA ILE A 207 8.90 16.78 -3.39
C ILE A 207 10.39 16.54 -3.04
N ILE A 208 11.31 17.25 -3.69
CA ILE A 208 12.75 17.15 -3.40
C ILE A 208 13.01 17.50 -1.93
N GLY A 209 12.44 18.59 -1.43
CA GLY A 209 12.60 19.03 -0.05
C GLY A 209 12.08 18.00 0.96
N ILE A 210 10.94 17.38 0.70
CA ILE A 210 10.38 16.32 1.56
C ILE A 210 11.29 15.09 1.54
N LEU A 211 11.70 14.60 0.37
CA LEU A 211 12.56 13.43 0.23
C LEU A 211 13.97 13.61 0.78
N THR A 212 14.45 14.86 0.90
CA THR A 212 15.75 15.21 1.51
C THR A 212 15.65 15.63 2.97
N GLY A 213 14.52 15.40 3.65
CA GLY A 213 14.34 15.70 5.07
C GLY A 213 14.07 17.18 5.40
N LYS A 214 13.95 18.06 4.41
CA LYS A 214 13.71 19.50 4.59
C LYS A 214 12.22 19.87 4.78
N ARG A 215 11.41 18.95 5.33
CA ARG A 215 9.96 19.11 5.54
C ARG A 215 9.58 20.44 6.16
N GLN A 216 10.25 20.81 7.27
CA GLN A 216 9.91 22.04 7.99
C GLN A 216 10.06 23.30 7.14
N HIS A 217 11.04 23.33 6.26
CA HIS A 217 11.22 24.43 5.32
C HIS A 217 10.07 24.51 4.33
N ILE A 218 9.66 23.36 3.75
CA ILE A 218 8.53 23.30 2.81
C ILE A 218 7.23 23.73 3.49
N THR A 219 6.95 23.25 4.69
CA THR A 219 5.74 23.65 5.44
C THR A 219 5.74 25.14 5.76
N LYS A 220 6.88 25.73 6.11
CA LYS A 220 7.01 27.18 6.33
C LYS A 220 6.75 27.99 5.04
N ASP A 221 7.28 27.53 3.91
CA ASP A 221 7.06 28.18 2.60
C ASP A 221 5.58 28.12 2.20
N LEU A 222 4.94 26.94 2.28
CA LEU A 222 3.52 26.79 2.00
C LEU A 222 2.67 27.69 2.89
N LYS A 223 3.00 27.81 4.19
CA LYS A 223 2.30 28.68 5.13
C LYS A 223 2.45 30.16 4.76
N LYS A 224 3.66 30.59 4.32
CA LYS A 224 3.91 31.95 3.83
C LYS A 224 3.07 32.25 2.59
N ARG A 225 3.07 31.35 1.61
CA ARG A 225 2.30 31.47 0.37
C ARG A 225 0.78 31.48 0.65
N MET A 226 0.30 30.64 1.57
CA MET A 226 -1.10 30.63 1.99
C MET A 226 -1.53 31.98 2.57
N LYS A 227 -0.70 32.58 3.46
CA LYS A 227 -0.98 33.91 4.01
C LYS A 227 -1.03 34.99 2.91
N ALA A 228 -0.11 34.94 1.95
CA ALA A 228 -0.10 35.87 0.81
C ALA A 228 -1.34 35.71 -0.07
N ALA A 229 -1.78 34.46 -0.33
CA ALA A 229 -2.99 34.18 -1.09
C ALA A 229 -4.25 34.70 -0.36
N ILE A 230 -4.34 34.58 0.95
CA ILE A 230 -5.43 35.14 1.76
C ILE A 230 -5.44 36.67 1.66
N ALA A 231 -4.28 37.33 1.79
CA ALA A 231 -4.18 38.78 1.68
C ALA A 231 -4.56 39.29 0.28
N ALA A 232 -4.31 38.50 -0.76
CA ALA A 232 -4.70 38.78 -2.14
C ALA A 232 -6.12 38.32 -2.48
N GLN A 233 -6.91 37.82 -1.51
CA GLN A 233 -8.27 37.28 -1.66
C GLN A 233 -8.37 36.08 -2.62
N HIS A 234 -7.27 35.34 -2.87
CA HIS A 234 -7.26 34.11 -3.65
C HIS A 234 -7.58 32.90 -2.75
N PHE A 235 -8.83 32.78 -2.33
CA PHE A 235 -9.25 31.80 -1.32
C PHE A 235 -9.11 30.34 -1.79
N GLU A 236 -9.32 30.05 -3.08
CA GLU A 236 -9.13 28.71 -3.64
C GLU A 236 -7.67 28.25 -3.58
N LEU A 237 -6.74 29.16 -3.90
CA LEU A 237 -5.31 28.89 -3.77
C LEU A 237 -4.92 28.71 -2.30
N ALA A 238 -5.47 29.53 -1.40
CA ALA A 238 -5.22 29.39 0.03
C ALA A 238 -5.71 28.03 0.58
N ALA A 239 -6.90 27.58 0.14
CA ALA A 239 -7.45 26.27 0.49
C ALA A 239 -6.54 25.14 -0.04
N THR A 240 -6.09 25.22 -1.29
CA THR A 240 -5.16 24.22 -1.88
C THR A 240 -3.86 24.13 -1.08
N LEU A 241 -3.26 25.26 -0.72
CA LEU A 241 -2.03 25.32 0.07
C LEU A 241 -2.21 24.77 1.49
N ARG A 242 -3.35 25.02 2.13
CA ARG A 242 -3.72 24.43 3.42
C ARG A 242 -3.83 22.91 3.29
N ASP A 243 -4.52 22.42 2.26
CA ASP A 243 -4.71 20.98 2.04
C ASP A 243 -3.40 20.27 1.71
N GLN A 244 -2.47 20.94 1.01
CA GLN A 244 -1.10 20.44 0.82
C GLN A 244 -0.34 20.32 2.14
N MET A 245 -0.41 21.31 3.02
CA MET A 245 0.22 21.26 4.35
C MET A 245 -0.34 20.11 5.19
N GLN A 246 -1.67 19.99 5.26
CA GLN A 246 -2.32 18.90 5.98
C GLN A 246 -1.96 17.54 5.37
N GLY A 247 -1.94 17.44 4.04
CA GLY A 247 -1.57 16.23 3.33
C GLY A 247 -0.13 15.79 3.59
N ILE A 248 0.84 16.73 3.69
CA ILE A 248 2.22 16.41 4.11
C ILE A 248 2.21 15.78 5.50
N GLU A 249 1.48 16.38 6.44
CA GLU A 249 1.39 15.87 7.82
C GLU A 249 0.74 14.48 7.83
N ASP A 250 -0.32 14.25 7.07
CA ASP A 250 -1.00 12.97 6.94
C ASP A 250 -0.12 11.88 6.31
N VAL A 251 0.68 12.22 5.31
CA VAL A 251 1.67 11.31 4.70
C VAL A 251 2.74 10.93 5.71
N ILE A 252 3.25 11.88 6.47
CA ILE A 252 4.36 11.65 7.39
C ILE A 252 3.89 11.02 8.70
N SER A 253 2.72 11.41 9.24
CA SER A 253 2.19 10.85 10.50
C SER A 253 1.52 9.48 10.36
N HIS A 254 1.57 8.84 9.20
CA HIS A 254 0.93 7.53 8.92
C HIS A 254 -0.60 7.51 9.04
N ARG A 255 -1.25 8.63 9.04
CA ARG A 255 -2.71 8.65 8.87
C ARG A 255 -3.14 8.17 7.48
N MET A 256 -2.20 8.19 6.51
CA MET A 256 -2.33 7.49 5.22
C MET A 256 -1.59 6.15 5.31
N HIS A 257 -2.27 5.09 5.68
CA HIS A 257 -1.69 3.75 5.59
C HIS A 257 -1.37 3.41 4.13
N LEU A 258 -0.12 3.03 3.89
CA LEU A 258 0.40 2.54 2.62
C LEU A 258 -0.18 1.14 2.30
N THR A 259 -1.44 1.08 1.95
CA THR A 259 -1.96 -0.08 1.22
C THR A 259 -1.67 0.15 -0.25
N GLU A 260 -1.16 -0.86 -0.94
CA GLU A 260 -0.83 -0.88 -2.39
C GLU A 260 -2.02 -0.54 -3.30
N THR A 261 -3.17 -0.28 -2.74
CA THR A 261 -4.37 0.24 -3.40
C THR A 261 -4.68 1.61 -2.84
N GLY A 262 -4.66 2.61 -3.72
CA GLY A 262 -4.84 4.03 -3.42
C GLY A 262 -6.23 4.41 -2.90
N THR A 263 -6.67 3.77 -1.85
CA THR A 263 -7.85 4.18 -1.09
C THR A 263 -7.39 4.67 0.28
N LYS A 264 -7.80 5.88 0.63
CA LYS A 264 -7.70 6.44 1.98
C LYS A 264 -8.07 5.35 2.99
N LYS A 265 -7.17 4.97 3.91
CA LYS A 265 -7.63 4.39 5.16
C LYS A 265 -8.39 5.52 5.87
N LYS A 266 -9.64 5.71 5.52
CA LYS A 266 -10.63 6.25 6.45
C LYS A 266 -10.46 5.44 7.73
N ASN A 267 -10.58 6.07 8.89
CA ASN A 267 -10.62 5.44 10.20
C ASN A 267 -11.65 4.30 10.16
N TYR A 268 -11.23 3.08 9.82
CA TYR A 268 -12.14 1.95 9.63
C TYR A 268 -12.85 1.61 10.94
N THR A 269 -12.15 1.76 12.06
CA THR A 269 -12.72 1.49 13.38
C THR A 269 -13.75 2.52 13.83
N SER A 270 -13.61 3.80 13.47
CA SER A 270 -14.63 4.82 13.82
C SER A 270 -15.90 4.70 12.95
N ASN A 271 -15.76 4.29 11.68
CA ASN A 271 -16.89 4.12 10.77
C ASN A 271 -17.45 2.69 10.79
N TRP A 272 -16.70 1.68 11.32
CA TRP A 272 -17.16 0.30 11.32
C TRP A 272 -18.43 0.11 12.11
N ARG A 273 -18.51 0.66 13.33
CA ARG A 273 -19.72 0.58 14.17
C ARG A 273 -20.96 1.15 13.47
N HIS A 274 -20.79 2.17 12.65
CA HIS A 274 -21.88 2.74 11.87
C HIS A 274 -22.26 1.80 10.71
N SER A 275 -21.27 1.33 9.93
CA SER A 275 -21.50 0.36 8.85
C SER A 275 -22.06 -0.96 9.37
N GLU A 276 -21.57 -1.46 10.49
CA GLU A 276 -22.08 -2.67 11.17
C GLU A 276 -23.58 -2.55 11.48
N LYS A 277 -24.01 -1.45 12.12
CA LYS A 277 -25.44 -1.20 12.42
C LYS A 277 -26.28 -1.19 11.15
N ASN A 278 -25.80 -0.55 10.07
CA ASN A 278 -26.50 -0.50 8.80
C ASN A 278 -26.58 -1.88 8.14
N ILE A 279 -25.51 -2.70 8.22
CA ILE A 279 -25.50 -4.08 7.71
C ILE A 279 -26.51 -4.93 8.49
N ILE A 280 -26.48 -4.86 9.81
CA ILE A 280 -27.41 -5.57 10.71
C ILE A 280 -28.87 -5.23 10.33
N MET A 281 -29.17 -3.95 10.18
CA MET A 281 -30.52 -3.46 9.84
C MET A 281 -30.91 -3.89 8.41
N ALA A 282 -30.01 -3.69 7.44
CA ALA A 282 -30.26 -4.02 6.05
C ALA A 282 -30.45 -5.52 5.79
N LEU A 283 -29.73 -6.38 6.52
CA LEU A 283 -29.76 -7.84 6.32
C LEU A 283 -30.63 -8.59 7.34
N GLY A 284 -31.05 -7.91 8.43
CA GLY A 284 -31.84 -8.56 9.50
C GLY A 284 -31.03 -9.55 10.33
N ILE A 285 -29.76 -9.23 10.61
CA ILE A 285 -28.87 -10.06 11.43
C ILE A 285 -29.04 -9.67 12.90
N GLU A 286 -29.18 -10.64 13.79
CA GLU A 286 -29.52 -10.40 15.22
C GLU A 286 -28.29 -10.19 16.13
N LYS A 287 -27.07 -10.45 15.62
CA LYS A 287 -25.83 -10.40 16.43
C LYS A 287 -24.84 -9.38 15.88
N PRO A 288 -23.96 -8.84 16.72
CA PRO A 288 -22.85 -8.01 16.25
C PRO A 288 -21.99 -8.71 15.19
N ILE A 289 -21.43 -7.92 14.28
CA ILE A 289 -20.59 -8.39 13.20
C ILE A 289 -19.18 -7.88 13.45
N SER A 290 -18.27 -8.77 13.86
CA SER A 290 -16.84 -8.45 13.96
C SER A 290 -16.05 -9.11 12.83
N ARG A 291 -16.28 -10.41 12.55
CA ARG A 291 -15.57 -11.17 11.53
C ARG A 291 -16.40 -11.35 10.28
N VAL A 292 -15.92 -10.84 9.14
CA VAL A 292 -16.55 -10.99 7.82
C VAL A 292 -15.61 -11.78 6.91
N GLU A 293 -16.11 -12.82 6.25
CA GLU A 293 -15.36 -13.59 5.26
C GLU A 293 -15.92 -13.34 3.86
N GLY A 294 -15.04 -13.00 2.89
CA GLY A 294 -15.40 -12.82 1.48
C GLY A 294 -14.83 -13.92 0.61
N TYR A 295 -15.64 -14.47 -0.31
CA TYR A 295 -15.28 -15.60 -1.17
C TYR A 295 -15.41 -15.24 -2.66
N ASP A 296 -14.38 -15.58 -3.46
CA ASP A 296 -14.36 -15.40 -4.92
C ASP A 296 -13.79 -16.65 -5.59
N ILE A 297 -14.41 -17.08 -6.70
CA ILE A 297 -13.92 -18.16 -7.54
C ILE A 297 -13.19 -17.56 -8.73
N SER A 298 -12.02 -18.11 -9.02
CA SER A 298 -11.20 -17.68 -10.14
C SER A 298 -10.71 -18.85 -10.97
N HIS A 299 -10.92 -18.78 -12.29
CA HIS A 299 -10.43 -19.77 -13.23
C HIS A 299 -9.08 -19.36 -13.83
N VAL A 300 -8.15 -20.29 -13.84
CA VAL A 300 -6.87 -20.13 -14.55
C VAL A 300 -7.03 -20.78 -15.93
N SER A 301 -6.79 -20.02 -16.99
CA SER A 301 -6.77 -20.56 -18.34
C SER A 301 -5.79 -21.74 -18.41
N GLY A 302 -6.33 -22.96 -18.52
CA GLY A 302 -5.59 -24.17 -18.85
C GLY A 302 -5.44 -25.25 -17.80
N ALA A 303 -5.71 -25.08 -16.48
CA ALA A 303 -5.43 -26.20 -15.57
C ALA A 303 -6.13 -26.25 -14.21
N SER A 304 -6.50 -25.18 -13.53
CA SER A 304 -6.99 -25.33 -12.15
C SER A 304 -7.92 -24.21 -11.74
N THR A 305 -9.12 -24.57 -11.27
CA THR A 305 -10.02 -23.64 -10.56
C THR A 305 -9.50 -23.43 -9.14
N THR A 306 -9.49 -22.17 -8.70
CA THR A 306 -9.08 -21.78 -7.35
C THR A 306 -10.11 -20.87 -6.72
N ALA A 307 -10.21 -20.89 -5.39
CA ALA A 307 -11.04 -19.95 -4.66
C ALA A 307 -10.22 -19.20 -3.63
N SER A 308 -10.53 -17.93 -3.45
CA SER A 308 -9.97 -17.08 -2.42
C SER A 308 -10.95 -16.86 -1.28
N MET A 309 -10.46 -16.91 -0.04
CA MET A 309 -11.14 -16.44 1.16
C MET A 309 -10.36 -15.28 1.75
N VAL A 310 -10.97 -14.10 1.80
CA VAL A 310 -10.44 -12.94 2.49
C VAL A 310 -11.20 -12.71 3.78
N VAL A 311 -10.54 -12.14 4.78
CA VAL A 311 -11.12 -11.95 6.12
C VAL A 311 -10.98 -10.49 6.52
N PHE A 312 -12.06 -9.94 7.07
CA PHE A 312 -12.09 -8.61 7.66
C PHE A 312 -12.50 -8.74 9.13
N ILE A 313 -11.74 -8.08 10.01
CA ILE A 313 -12.03 -7.96 11.44
C ILE A 313 -12.32 -6.49 11.74
N ASP A 314 -13.50 -6.21 12.32
CA ASP A 314 -13.94 -4.84 12.63
C ASP A 314 -13.79 -3.88 11.44
N GLY A 315 -14.17 -4.34 10.24
CA GLY A 315 -14.09 -3.61 9.00
C GLY A 315 -12.69 -3.46 8.38
N ALA A 316 -11.64 -3.98 9.02
CA ALA A 316 -10.26 -3.94 8.54
C ALA A 316 -9.80 -5.32 8.01
N PRO A 317 -9.02 -5.39 6.90
CA PRO A 317 -8.56 -6.66 6.34
C PRO A 317 -7.54 -7.36 7.26
N SER A 318 -7.81 -8.61 7.64
CA SER A 318 -6.93 -9.49 8.43
C SER A 318 -6.21 -10.45 7.49
N ARG A 319 -5.06 -10.05 6.97
CA ARG A 319 -4.34 -10.80 5.92
C ARG A 319 -3.77 -12.13 6.39
N ASP A 320 -3.50 -12.29 7.66
CA ASP A 320 -2.99 -13.52 8.26
C ASP A 320 -4.05 -14.63 8.23
N ASP A 321 -5.33 -14.24 8.19
CA ASP A 321 -6.48 -15.15 8.10
C ASP A 321 -6.91 -15.49 6.66
N TYR A 322 -6.28 -14.90 5.64
CA TYR A 322 -6.62 -15.20 4.25
C TYR A 322 -6.25 -16.62 3.87
N ARG A 323 -7.11 -17.29 3.12
CA ARG A 323 -6.88 -18.67 2.66
C ARG A 323 -7.13 -18.79 1.16
N MET A 324 -6.40 -19.72 0.55
CA MET A 324 -6.55 -20.05 -0.85
C MET A 324 -6.89 -21.54 -0.95
N PHE A 325 -7.91 -21.84 -1.72
CA PHE A 325 -8.37 -23.22 -1.94
C PHE A 325 -8.08 -23.59 -3.40
N LYS A 326 -7.33 -24.64 -3.62
CA LYS A 326 -7.25 -25.31 -4.91
C LYS A 326 -8.42 -26.28 -4.97
N ILE A 327 -9.28 -26.16 -5.98
CA ILE A 327 -10.42 -27.05 -6.20
C ILE A 327 -9.91 -28.42 -6.66
N LYS A 328 -10.43 -29.50 -6.07
CA LYS A 328 -9.94 -30.87 -6.27
C LYS A 328 -10.99 -31.78 -6.88
N THR A 329 -12.27 -31.60 -6.55
CA THR A 329 -13.35 -32.57 -6.84
C THR A 329 -14.18 -32.17 -8.06
N VAL A 330 -14.10 -30.91 -8.49
CA VAL A 330 -14.93 -30.41 -9.61
C VAL A 330 -14.15 -30.53 -10.90
N HIS A 331 -14.65 -31.38 -11.82
CA HIS A 331 -14.15 -31.49 -13.17
C HIS A 331 -14.96 -30.58 -14.09
N GLY A 332 -14.34 -29.57 -14.68
CA GLY A 332 -14.99 -28.56 -15.53
C GLY A 332 -15.10 -27.17 -14.91
N ILE A 333 -15.79 -26.25 -15.62
CA ILE A 333 -15.98 -24.86 -15.23
C ILE A 333 -17.35 -24.72 -14.54
N SER A 334 -17.40 -24.99 -13.23
CA SER A 334 -18.61 -24.79 -12.41
C SER A 334 -18.29 -24.01 -11.16
N ASP A 335 -18.60 -22.70 -11.18
CA ASP A 335 -18.43 -21.82 -9.99
C ASP A 335 -19.27 -22.29 -8.81
N VAL A 336 -20.45 -22.84 -9.12
CA VAL A 336 -21.42 -23.30 -8.14
C VAL A 336 -20.88 -24.49 -7.34
N ASP A 337 -20.33 -25.50 -8.03
CA ASP A 337 -19.80 -26.70 -7.36
C ASP A 337 -18.45 -26.43 -6.70
N ALA A 338 -17.64 -25.55 -7.30
CA ALA A 338 -16.41 -25.08 -6.67
C ALA A 338 -16.68 -24.36 -5.33
N LEU A 339 -17.73 -23.53 -5.26
CA LEU A 339 -18.15 -22.89 -4.00
C LEU A 339 -18.61 -23.90 -2.96
N LYS A 340 -19.38 -24.93 -3.34
CA LYS A 340 -19.78 -26.00 -2.41
C LYS A 340 -18.56 -26.68 -1.80
N GLU A 341 -17.56 -27.07 -2.61
CA GLU A 341 -16.31 -27.67 -2.13
C GLU A 341 -15.58 -26.74 -1.13
N VAL A 342 -15.49 -25.45 -1.47
CA VAL A 342 -14.79 -24.46 -0.62
C VAL A 342 -15.47 -24.31 0.73
N ILE A 343 -16.80 -24.15 0.73
CA ILE A 343 -17.56 -23.98 1.97
C ILE A 343 -17.50 -25.24 2.83
N HIS A 344 -17.67 -26.43 2.23
CA HIS A 344 -17.51 -27.70 2.93
C HIS A 344 -16.12 -27.78 3.62
N ARG A 345 -15.04 -27.49 2.88
CA ARG A 345 -13.68 -27.49 3.43
C ARG A 345 -13.46 -26.40 4.48
N ARG A 346 -14.08 -25.24 4.33
CA ARG A 346 -14.02 -24.17 5.35
C ARG A 346 -14.68 -24.64 6.66
N LEU A 347 -15.82 -25.30 6.58
CA LEU A 347 -16.54 -25.80 7.75
C LEU A 347 -15.82 -26.97 8.44
N ALA A 348 -14.99 -27.72 7.72
CA ALA A 348 -14.15 -28.77 8.27
C ALA A 348 -12.96 -28.24 9.12
N HIS A 349 -12.76 -26.91 9.21
CA HIS A 349 -11.73 -26.26 10.02
C HIS A 349 -12.33 -25.50 11.22
N PRO A 350 -12.74 -26.21 12.29
CA PRO A 350 -13.34 -25.59 13.49
C PRO A 350 -12.35 -24.71 14.25
N GLU A 351 -11.04 -24.92 14.09
CA GLU A 351 -9.97 -24.09 14.66
C GLU A 351 -9.91 -22.68 14.05
N TRP A 352 -10.54 -22.45 12.88
CA TRP A 352 -10.71 -21.12 12.35
C TRP A 352 -12.02 -20.53 12.86
N GLN A 353 -11.93 -19.41 13.58
CA GLN A 353 -13.12 -18.73 14.12
C GLN A 353 -14.20 -18.59 13.04
N PHE A 354 -15.44 -18.99 13.35
CA PHE A 354 -16.56 -18.85 12.40
C PHE A 354 -16.87 -17.37 12.13
N PRO A 355 -17.27 -17.03 10.88
CA PRO A 355 -17.64 -15.67 10.53
C PRO A 355 -18.99 -15.26 11.11
N ASP A 356 -19.12 -13.95 11.36
CA ASP A 356 -20.40 -13.33 11.68
C ASP A 356 -21.17 -12.97 10.39
N LEU A 357 -20.47 -12.83 9.26
CA LEU A 357 -21.05 -12.62 7.94
C LEU A 357 -20.17 -13.26 6.87
N MET A 358 -20.78 -14.00 5.96
CA MET A 358 -20.17 -14.57 4.76
C MET A 358 -20.67 -13.80 3.53
N VAL A 359 -19.75 -13.28 2.72
CA VAL A 359 -20.05 -12.54 1.50
C VAL A 359 -19.52 -13.34 0.30
N ILE A 360 -20.40 -13.78 -0.56
CA ILE A 360 -20.08 -14.58 -1.76
C ILE A 360 -20.05 -13.64 -2.97
N ASP A 361 -18.94 -13.60 -3.71
CA ASP A 361 -18.88 -12.88 -4.98
C ASP A 361 -19.61 -13.69 -6.06
N GLY A 362 -20.86 -13.32 -6.31
CA GLY A 362 -21.72 -14.00 -7.26
C GLY A 362 -23.20 -13.65 -7.09
N GLY A 363 -24.04 -14.21 -7.94
CA GLY A 363 -25.48 -13.99 -7.91
C GLY A 363 -26.25 -15.06 -7.12
N LYS A 364 -27.56 -15.09 -7.34
CA LYS A 364 -28.49 -16.03 -6.69
C LYS A 364 -28.11 -17.52 -6.82
N PRO A 365 -27.59 -18.02 -7.98
CA PRO A 365 -27.18 -19.42 -8.09
C PRO A 365 -26.03 -19.78 -7.11
N GLN A 366 -25.04 -18.93 -6.98
CA GLN A 366 -23.91 -19.11 -6.07
C GLN A 366 -24.38 -19.08 -4.62
N LEU A 367 -25.29 -18.17 -4.26
CA LEU A 367 -25.91 -18.12 -2.93
C LEU A 367 -26.63 -19.43 -2.61
N ASN A 368 -27.47 -19.94 -3.52
CA ASN A 368 -28.20 -21.19 -3.32
C ASN A 368 -27.28 -22.40 -3.12
N ALA A 369 -26.17 -22.43 -3.85
CA ALA A 369 -25.17 -23.49 -3.70
C ALA A 369 -24.51 -23.45 -2.30
N VAL A 370 -24.09 -22.29 -1.84
CA VAL A 370 -23.53 -22.14 -0.49
C VAL A 370 -24.57 -22.49 0.57
N MET A 371 -25.81 -22.02 0.42
CA MET A 371 -26.89 -22.31 1.35
C MET A 371 -27.20 -23.79 1.47
N SER A 372 -27.10 -24.57 0.39
CA SER A 372 -27.33 -26.04 0.43
C SER A 372 -26.32 -26.75 1.34
N VAL A 373 -25.07 -26.25 1.42
CA VAL A 373 -24.04 -26.78 2.33
C VAL A 373 -24.26 -26.28 3.75
N ILE A 374 -24.49 -24.96 3.89
CA ILE A 374 -24.66 -24.31 5.21
C ILE A 374 -25.86 -24.89 5.98
N ILE A 375 -27.00 -25.08 5.33
CA ILE A 375 -28.20 -25.64 5.99
C ILE A 375 -27.94 -27.05 6.49
N LYS A 376 -27.13 -27.84 5.77
CA LYS A 376 -26.80 -29.21 6.13
C LYS A 376 -25.75 -29.31 7.24
N GLU A 377 -24.70 -28.54 7.17
CA GLU A 377 -23.49 -28.72 7.95
C GLU A 377 -23.30 -27.66 9.09
N ALA A 378 -23.86 -26.46 8.90
CA ALA A 378 -23.73 -25.36 9.87
C ALA A 378 -24.98 -24.45 9.89
N PRO A 379 -26.18 -24.98 10.25
CA PRO A 379 -27.44 -24.25 10.13
C PRO A 379 -27.47 -22.93 10.93
N GLN A 380 -26.65 -22.80 11.97
CA GLN A 380 -26.47 -21.56 12.75
C GLN A 380 -25.88 -20.41 11.94
N LEU A 381 -25.22 -20.68 10.79
CA LEU A 381 -24.67 -19.66 9.90
C LEU A 381 -25.66 -19.26 8.78
N ALA A 382 -26.80 -19.93 8.64
CA ALA A 382 -27.68 -19.72 7.51
C ALA A 382 -28.17 -18.29 7.33
N ARG A 383 -28.42 -17.55 8.43
CA ARG A 383 -28.80 -16.13 8.40
C ARG A 383 -27.64 -15.17 8.16
N ARG A 384 -26.41 -15.67 8.06
CA ARG A 384 -25.18 -14.90 7.97
C ARG A 384 -24.51 -15.00 6.60
N VAL A 385 -25.22 -15.50 5.60
CA VAL A 385 -24.71 -15.64 4.23
C VAL A 385 -25.42 -14.68 3.31
N VAL A 386 -24.65 -13.92 2.54
CA VAL A 386 -25.14 -13.04 1.48
C VAL A 386 -24.30 -13.22 0.22
N SER A 387 -24.85 -12.91 -0.94
CA SER A 387 -24.08 -12.83 -2.17
C SER A 387 -24.17 -11.42 -2.77
N LEU A 388 -23.10 -11.01 -3.46
CA LEU A 388 -22.98 -9.72 -4.13
C LEU A 388 -22.90 -9.94 -5.65
N ALA A 389 -23.95 -9.52 -6.38
CA ALA A 389 -23.98 -9.63 -7.84
C ALA A 389 -23.17 -8.50 -8.50
N LYS A 390 -22.30 -8.88 -9.47
CA LYS A 390 -21.35 -7.96 -10.12
C LYS A 390 -21.97 -6.85 -10.95
N ARG A 391 -23.03 -7.17 -11.73
CA ARG A 391 -23.60 -6.24 -12.71
C ARG A 391 -24.53 -5.19 -12.09
N GLU A 392 -25.26 -5.58 -11.06
CA GLU A 392 -26.34 -4.78 -10.48
C GLU A 392 -25.94 -4.15 -9.13
N GLU A 393 -24.77 -4.52 -8.61
CA GLU A 393 -24.28 -4.12 -7.27
C GLU A 393 -25.35 -4.37 -6.19
N GLU A 394 -26.00 -5.53 -6.26
CA GLU A 394 -27.07 -5.96 -5.36
C GLU A 394 -26.63 -7.06 -4.41
N LEU A 395 -27.08 -6.94 -3.16
CA LEU A 395 -26.92 -7.96 -2.13
C LEU A 395 -28.17 -8.85 -2.12
N TYR A 396 -27.95 -10.15 -2.26
CA TYR A 396 -28.95 -11.19 -2.10
C TYR A 396 -28.82 -11.81 -0.72
N SER A 397 -29.92 -11.90 0.01
CA SER A 397 -30.02 -12.62 1.28
C SER A 397 -31.06 -13.73 1.15
N PRO A 398 -30.81 -14.95 1.66
CA PRO A 398 -31.75 -16.06 1.53
C PRO A 398 -33.06 -15.85 2.29
N TYR A 399 -33.08 -14.92 3.25
CA TYR A 399 -34.23 -14.63 4.10
C TYR A 399 -34.93 -13.31 3.79
N LYS A 400 -34.57 -12.66 2.67
CA LYS A 400 -35.24 -11.47 2.20
C LYS A 400 -35.83 -11.68 0.81
N THR A 401 -37.05 -11.25 0.62
CA THR A 401 -37.77 -11.30 -0.67
C THR A 401 -37.21 -10.33 -1.70
N HIS A 402 -36.62 -9.23 -1.23
CA HIS A 402 -36.07 -8.18 -2.09
C HIS A 402 -34.56 -8.08 -1.93
N THR A 403 -33.89 -7.79 -3.01
CA THR A 403 -32.47 -7.45 -3.03
C THR A 403 -32.22 -6.09 -2.41
N VAL A 404 -31.01 -5.90 -1.85
CA VAL A 404 -30.58 -4.60 -1.32
C VAL A 404 -29.50 -4.04 -2.25
N ARG A 405 -29.79 -2.95 -2.93
CA ARG A 405 -28.80 -2.28 -3.78
C ARG A 405 -27.75 -1.58 -2.92
N LEU A 406 -26.48 -1.67 -3.33
CA LEU A 406 -25.38 -1.05 -2.58
C LEU A 406 -25.50 0.49 -2.55
N ASP A 407 -26.04 1.10 -3.61
CA ASP A 407 -26.26 2.56 -3.69
C ASP A 407 -27.41 3.06 -2.79
N SER A 408 -28.32 2.16 -2.37
CA SER A 408 -29.37 2.49 -1.39
C SER A 408 -28.88 2.45 0.06
N LEU A 409 -27.68 1.89 0.30
CA LEU A 409 -27.03 1.87 1.61
C LEU A 409 -26.22 3.15 1.83
N PRO A 410 -26.00 3.57 3.10
CA PRO A 410 -25.02 4.61 3.39
C PRO A 410 -23.68 4.33 2.72
N ALA A 411 -23.03 5.37 2.19
CA ALA A 411 -21.86 5.25 1.34
C ALA A 411 -20.70 4.42 1.96
N ASP A 412 -20.48 4.52 3.27
CA ASP A 412 -19.48 3.76 4.01
C ASP A 412 -19.80 2.25 4.03
N THR A 413 -21.08 1.91 4.10
CA THR A 413 -21.58 0.52 4.10
C THR A 413 -21.47 -0.08 2.69
N GLY A 414 -21.91 0.62 1.66
CA GLY A 414 -21.75 0.19 0.27
C GLY A 414 -20.30 -0.01 -0.11
N PHE A 415 -19.42 0.93 0.26
CA PHE A 415 -17.97 0.81 0.05
C PHE A 415 -17.33 -0.37 0.80
N PHE A 416 -17.89 -0.79 1.94
CA PHE A 416 -17.38 -1.96 2.65
C PHE A 416 -17.56 -3.24 1.82
N PHE A 417 -18.73 -3.48 1.24
CA PHE A 417 -18.97 -4.64 0.38
C PHE A 417 -18.15 -4.60 -0.91
N GLN A 418 -18.03 -3.44 -1.54
CA GLN A 418 -17.14 -3.26 -2.70
C GLN A 418 -15.68 -3.61 -2.35
N ARG A 419 -15.20 -3.21 -1.17
CA ARG A 419 -13.85 -3.55 -0.69
C ARG A 419 -13.64 -5.03 -0.47
N ILE A 420 -14.62 -5.76 0.06
CA ILE A 420 -14.51 -7.22 0.22
C ILE A 420 -14.33 -7.87 -1.15
N ARG A 421 -15.15 -7.50 -2.13
CA ARG A 421 -15.07 -7.99 -3.50
C ARG A 421 -13.71 -7.69 -4.14
N ASP A 422 -13.29 -6.43 -4.08
CA ASP A 422 -12.04 -6.00 -4.70
C ASP A 422 -10.83 -6.69 -4.06
N GLU A 423 -10.85 -6.92 -2.74
CA GLU A 423 -9.78 -7.58 -2.02
C GLU A 423 -9.73 -9.09 -2.32
N SER A 424 -10.88 -9.78 -2.43
CA SER A 424 -10.93 -11.18 -2.82
C SER A 424 -10.41 -11.38 -4.26
N HIS A 425 -10.81 -10.53 -5.19
CA HIS A 425 -10.29 -10.49 -6.56
C HIS A 425 -8.79 -10.21 -6.62
N ARG A 426 -8.31 -9.23 -5.85
CA ARG A 426 -6.89 -8.89 -5.76
C ARG A 426 -6.06 -10.05 -5.23
N PHE A 427 -6.55 -10.73 -4.20
CA PHE A 427 -5.88 -11.87 -3.58
C PHE A 427 -5.81 -13.05 -4.54
N ALA A 428 -6.90 -13.37 -5.25
CA ALA A 428 -6.94 -14.39 -6.26
C ALA A 428 -5.94 -14.13 -7.40
N LYS A 429 -5.92 -12.93 -7.99
CA LYS A 429 -4.97 -12.56 -9.07
C LYS A 429 -3.50 -12.73 -8.67
N ARG A 430 -3.13 -12.39 -7.43
CA ARG A 430 -1.76 -12.54 -6.93
C ARG A 430 -1.31 -14.00 -6.87
N TYR A 431 -2.20 -14.92 -6.56
CA TYR A 431 -1.92 -16.35 -6.53
C TYR A 431 -1.71 -16.91 -7.93
N HIS A 432 -2.49 -16.46 -8.91
CA HIS A 432 -2.33 -16.85 -10.31
C HIS A 432 -0.93 -16.48 -10.85
N HIS A 433 -0.43 -15.30 -10.53
CA HIS A 433 0.95 -14.92 -10.88
C HIS A 433 1.97 -15.87 -10.25
N LYS A 434 1.79 -16.22 -8.98
CA LYS A 434 2.70 -17.14 -8.26
C LYS A 434 2.68 -18.56 -8.85
N LEU A 435 1.52 -19.07 -9.23
CA LEU A 435 1.39 -20.38 -9.87
C LEU A 435 2.04 -20.40 -11.27
N ARG A 436 1.89 -19.34 -12.05
CA ARG A 436 2.58 -19.21 -13.35
C ARG A 436 4.10 -19.18 -13.17
N GLU A 437 4.64 -18.43 -12.23
CA GLU A 437 6.08 -18.42 -11.93
C GLU A 437 6.62 -19.80 -11.55
N ILE A 438 5.84 -20.61 -10.83
CA ILE A 438 6.23 -21.97 -10.44
C ILE A 438 6.16 -22.93 -11.65
N SER A 439 5.16 -22.77 -12.53
CA SER A 439 5.00 -23.63 -13.72
C SER A 439 6.03 -23.34 -14.81
N TYR A 440 6.68 -22.17 -14.82
CA TYR A 440 7.74 -21.80 -15.75
C TYR A 440 9.17 -22.11 -15.24
N ARG A 441 9.32 -22.63 -14.01
CA ARG A 441 10.64 -23.14 -13.59
C ARG A 441 10.90 -24.47 -14.28
N PRO A 442 12.03 -24.63 -15.01
CA PRO A 442 12.46 -25.93 -15.49
C PRO A 442 12.50 -26.92 -14.33
N LYS A 443 11.98 -28.11 -14.53
CA LYS A 443 12.23 -29.23 -13.62
C LYS A 443 13.67 -29.69 -13.92
N ASP A 444 14.60 -29.37 -13.01
CA ASP A 444 15.88 -30.02 -12.95
C ASP A 444 15.71 -31.51 -12.61
#